data_bad6ab0910fae9256db43c27c10b7699
#
_entry.id   bad6ab0910fae9256db43c27c10b7699
#
_cell.length_a   1.000
_cell.length_b   1.000
_cell.length_c   1.000
_cell.angle_alpha   90.00
_cell.angle_beta   90.00
_cell.angle_gamma   90.00
#
_symmetry.space_group_name_H-M   'P 1'
#
loop_
_entity.id
_entity.type
_entity.pdbx_description
1 polymer ?
#
loop_
_entity_poly.entity_id
_entity_poly.type
_entity_poly.pdbx_seq_one_letter_code
_entity_poly.pdbx_strand_id
1 'polypeptide(L)'
;MILGTIKGTVVSTRKCNNLVGFKLLLVEPYYGDKKNIIVAADTIGAGIGELVLITTDNTTQYALDHSAPIDAYIVGIVDFPPQAGK
;
A
#
# COMPACT_ATOMS: atom_id res chain seq x y z
N MET A 1 5.78 -6.83 -6.79
CA MET A 1 6.15 -6.25 -5.49
C MET A 1 6.74 -4.87 -5.71
N ILE A 2 6.26 -3.90 -4.96
CA ILE A 2 6.69 -2.51 -5.11
C ILE A 2 7.15 -2.00 -3.75
N LEU A 3 8.25 -1.26 -3.74
CA LEU A 3 8.73 -0.55 -2.57
C LEU A 3 8.30 0.90 -2.69
N GLY A 4 7.78 1.47 -1.62
CA GLY A 4 7.33 2.86 -1.66
C GLY A 4 7.29 3.52 -0.30
N THR A 5 7.09 4.83 -0.32
CA THR A 5 7.00 5.64 0.90
C THR A 5 5.58 6.16 1.04
N ILE A 6 5.04 6.07 2.24
CA ILE A 6 3.68 6.55 2.49
C ILE A 6 3.70 8.07 2.57
N LYS A 7 2.88 8.71 1.72
CA LYS A 7 2.82 10.16 1.63
C LYS A 7 1.56 10.75 2.23
N GLY A 8 0.52 9.96 2.38
CA GLY A 8 -0.72 10.47 2.93
C GLY A 8 -1.77 9.39 3.04
N THR A 9 -2.95 9.80 3.46
CA THR A 9 -4.11 8.92 3.58
C THR A 9 -5.20 9.36 2.62
N VAL A 10 -5.98 8.39 2.15
CA VAL A 10 -7.15 8.68 1.34
C VAL A 10 -8.35 8.76 2.28
N VAL A 11 -9.01 9.90 2.29
CA VAL A 11 -10.22 10.10 3.09
C VAL A 11 -11.40 10.10 2.13
N SER A 12 -12.32 9.18 2.35
CA SER A 12 -13.53 9.08 1.53
C SER A 12 -14.75 9.15 2.43
N THR A 13 -15.65 10.07 2.14
CA THR A 13 -16.89 10.21 2.90
C THR A 13 -17.87 9.10 2.54
N ARG A 14 -17.74 8.55 1.34
CA ARG A 14 -18.57 7.43 0.88
C ARG A 14 -17.71 6.46 0.11
N LYS A 15 -17.83 5.20 0.43
CA LYS A 15 -17.16 4.14 -0.30
C LYS A 15 -18.00 2.88 -0.20
N CYS A 16 -17.79 1.95 -1.11
CA CYS A 16 -18.57 0.71 -1.12
C CYS A 16 -18.30 -0.09 0.17
N ASN A 17 -19.25 -0.95 0.51
CA ASN A 17 -19.17 -1.68 1.78
C ASN A 17 -17.91 -2.54 1.88
N ASN A 18 -17.42 -3.02 0.75
CA ASN A 18 -16.24 -3.89 0.75
C ASN A 18 -14.94 -3.14 1.08
N LEU A 19 -14.97 -1.80 1.07
CA LEU A 19 -13.81 -1.00 1.47
C LEU A 19 -13.90 -0.50 2.91
N VAL A 20 -15.04 -0.69 3.56
CA VAL A 20 -15.19 -0.26 4.95
C VAL A 20 -14.27 -1.09 5.83
N GLY A 21 -13.51 -0.42 6.68
CA GLY A 21 -12.54 -1.07 7.54
C GLY A 21 -11.13 -1.11 6.99
N PHE A 22 -10.94 -0.81 5.71
CA PHE A 22 -9.61 -0.69 5.14
C PHE A 22 -9.11 0.74 5.26
N LYS A 23 -7.88 0.88 5.71
CA LYS A 23 -7.18 2.15 5.68
C LYS A 23 -6.51 2.26 4.33
N LEU A 24 -6.81 3.31 3.59
CA LEU A 24 -6.25 3.51 2.25
C LEU A 24 -5.18 4.58 2.32
N LEU A 25 -4.01 4.27 1.79
CA LEU A 25 -2.85 5.15 1.87
C LEU A 25 -2.34 5.51 0.49
N LEU A 26 -1.80 6.72 0.38
CA LEU A 26 -1.10 7.18 -0.82
C LEU A 26 0.36 6.79 -0.69
N VAL A 27 0.88 6.07 -1.68
CA VAL A 27 2.24 5.57 -1.65
C VAL A 27 2.99 6.06 -2.87
N GLU A 28 4.15 6.67 -2.64
CA GLU A 28 5.04 7.11 -3.70
C GLU A 28 6.07 6.02 -3.96
N PRO A 29 6.20 5.53 -5.20
CA PRO A 29 7.20 4.51 -5.50
C PRO A 29 8.62 4.95 -5.15
N TYR A 30 9.39 4.05 -4.57
CA TYR A 30 10.78 4.33 -4.21
C TYR A 30 11.67 4.36 -5.44
N TYR A 31 11.39 3.46 -6.40
CA TYR A 31 12.09 3.39 -7.68
C TYR A 31 11.13 3.77 -8.80
N GLY A 32 11.67 4.32 -9.85
CA GLY A 32 10.90 4.65 -11.04
C GLY A 32 10.25 6.02 -10.94
N ASP A 33 9.12 6.17 -11.60
CA ASP A 33 8.44 7.46 -11.71
C ASP A 33 7.65 7.77 -10.44
N LYS A 34 8.11 8.76 -9.70
CA LYS A 34 7.50 9.15 -8.43
C LYS A 34 6.16 9.85 -8.62
N LYS A 35 5.78 10.15 -9.84
CA LYS A 35 4.46 10.72 -10.13
C LYS A 35 3.37 9.65 -10.16
N ASN A 36 3.75 8.38 -10.21
CA ASN A 36 2.79 7.27 -10.22
C ASN A 36 2.43 6.89 -8.80
N ILE A 37 1.63 7.74 -8.16
CA ILE A 37 1.16 7.48 -6.80
C ILE A 37 0.21 6.28 -6.82
N ILE A 38 0.39 5.40 -5.84
CA ILE A 38 -0.40 4.19 -5.69
C ILE A 38 -1.30 4.34 -4.48
N VAL A 39 -2.56 3.95 -4.63
CA VAL A 39 -3.46 3.83 -3.49
C VAL A 39 -3.44 2.38 -3.04
N ALA A 40 -3.01 2.15 -1.81
CA ALA A 40 -2.87 0.80 -1.27
C ALA A 40 -3.66 0.65 0.03
N ALA A 41 -4.20 -0.54 0.24
CA ALA A 41 -4.89 -0.87 1.47
C ALA A 41 -3.89 -1.31 2.53
N ASP A 42 -4.05 -0.80 3.75
CA ASP A 42 -3.17 -1.11 4.86
C ASP A 42 -3.94 -1.80 5.97
N THR A 43 -3.45 -2.97 6.38
CA THR A 43 -4.00 -3.71 7.51
C THR A 43 -2.98 -3.92 8.63
N ILE A 44 -1.75 -3.42 8.45
CA ILE A 44 -0.67 -3.68 9.41
C ILE A 44 -0.24 -2.46 10.20
N GLY A 45 -0.84 -1.30 9.91
CA GLY A 45 -0.59 -0.11 10.71
C GLY A 45 0.55 0.77 10.26
N ALA A 46 0.78 0.85 8.95
CA ALA A 46 1.81 1.73 8.42
C ALA A 46 1.40 3.21 8.56
N GLY A 47 2.39 4.08 8.76
CA GLY A 47 2.17 5.50 8.94
C GLY A 47 2.88 6.35 7.90
N ILE A 48 2.53 7.63 7.88
CA ILE A 48 3.10 8.58 6.94
C ILE A 48 4.62 8.66 7.14
N GLY A 49 5.35 8.61 6.04
CA GLY A 49 6.81 8.67 6.06
C GLY A 49 7.46 7.31 6.12
N GLU A 50 6.71 6.25 6.39
CA GLU A 50 7.29 4.92 6.46
C GLU A 50 7.51 4.32 5.08
N LEU A 51 8.54 3.51 4.98
CA LEU A 51 8.88 2.76 3.77
C LEU A 51 8.16 1.41 3.84
N VAL A 52 7.46 1.05 2.80
CA VAL A 52 6.61 -0.15 2.81
C VAL A 52 6.81 -0.99 1.56
N LEU A 53 6.48 -2.27 1.70
CA LEU A 53 6.37 -3.19 0.57
C LEU A 53 4.91 -3.37 0.21
N ILE A 54 4.63 -3.31 -1.08
CA ILE A 54 3.28 -3.40 -1.61
C ILE A 54 3.22 -4.53 -2.63
N THR A 55 2.18 -5.34 -2.54
CA THR A 55 1.85 -6.28 -3.60
C THR A 55 0.70 -5.73 -4.42
N THR A 56 0.82 -5.84 -5.73
CA THR A 56 -0.23 -5.43 -6.66
C THR A 56 -0.84 -6.62 -7.40
N ASP A 57 -0.33 -7.80 -7.12
CA ASP A 57 -0.87 -9.01 -7.73
C ASP A 57 -2.20 -9.39 -7.09
N ASN A 58 -3.04 -10.05 -7.86
CA ASN A 58 -4.28 -10.64 -7.36
C ASN A 58 -4.00 -11.89 -6.54
N THR A 59 -2.96 -11.86 -5.71
CA THR A 59 -2.65 -12.96 -4.85
C THR A 59 -3.57 -12.90 -3.66
N THR A 60 -4.54 -13.73 -3.69
CA THR A 60 -5.61 -13.74 -2.70
C THR A 60 -5.12 -14.07 -1.30
N GLN A 61 -3.93 -14.62 -1.17
CA GLN A 61 -3.39 -14.95 0.14
C GLN A 61 -3.19 -13.73 1.03
N TYR A 62 -3.03 -12.54 0.45
CA TYR A 62 -2.87 -11.30 1.21
C TYR A 62 -4.14 -10.49 1.29
N ALA A 63 -5.18 -10.87 0.55
CA ALA A 63 -6.44 -10.17 0.56
C ALA A 63 -7.33 -10.74 1.65
N LEU A 64 -7.69 -9.91 2.61
CA LEU A 64 -8.57 -10.34 3.69
C LEU A 64 -10.01 -10.51 3.21
N ASP A 65 -10.37 -9.79 2.16
CA ASP A 65 -11.69 -9.87 1.58
C ASP A 65 -11.54 -9.90 0.06
N HIS A 66 -11.78 -11.07 -0.52
CA HIS A 66 -11.62 -11.27 -1.95
C HIS A 66 -12.63 -10.48 -2.79
N SER A 67 -13.71 -10.01 -2.19
CA SER A 67 -14.70 -9.23 -2.89
C SER A 67 -14.38 -7.73 -2.89
N ALA A 68 -13.38 -7.28 -2.13
CA ALA A 68 -13.02 -5.89 -2.07
C ALA A 68 -12.33 -5.47 -3.37
N PRO A 69 -12.70 -4.30 -3.94
CA PRO A 69 -12.08 -3.82 -5.17
C PRO A 69 -10.72 -3.16 -4.90
N ILE A 70 -9.80 -3.90 -4.34
CA ILE A 70 -8.47 -3.44 -3.97
C ILE A 70 -7.46 -4.17 -4.82
N ASP A 71 -6.56 -3.43 -5.46
CA ASP A 71 -5.53 -3.98 -6.34
C ASP A 71 -4.12 -3.79 -5.80
N ALA A 72 -3.98 -3.18 -4.63
CA ALA A 72 -2.68 -2.99 -4.00
C ALA A 72 -2.82 -3.10 -2.49
N TYR A 73 -1.95 -3.90 -1.88
CA TYR A 73 -1.95 -4.12 -0.43
C TYR A 73 -0.57 -3.89 0.13
N ILE A 74 -0.51 -3.24 1.30
CA ILE A 74 0.74 -3.11 2.04
C ILE A 74 0.96 -4.42 2.79
N VAL A 75 2.11 -5.06 2.51
CA VAL A 75 2.42 -6.37 3.07
C VAL A 75 3.63 -6.35 4.00
N GLY A 76 4.30 -5.22 4.14
CA GLY A 76 5.43 -5.10 5.05
C GLY A 76 5.85 -3.68 5.27
N ILE A 77 6.44 -3.42 6.43
CA ILE A 77 7.08 -2.14 6.77
C ILE A 77 8.58 -2.39 6.78
N VAL A 78 9.33 -1.53 6.10
CA VAL A 78 10.77 -1.68 5.93
C VAL A 78 11.47 -0.69 6.86
N ASP A 79 12.28 -1.18 7.77
CA ASP A 79 12.94 -0.32 8.76
C ASP A 79 14.12 0.43 8.18
N PHE A 80 14.79 -0.15 7.19
CA PHE A 80 15.98 0.46 6.62
C PHE A 80 15.86 0.50 5.11
N PRO A 81 16.35 1.59 4.46
CA PRO A 81 16.36 1.64 3.00
C PRO A 81 17.13 0.47 2.41
N PRO A 82 16.75 0.00 1.23
CA PRO A 82 17.45 -1.10 0.60
C PRO A 82 18.88 -0.68 0.23
N GLN A 83 19.79 -1.64 0.32
CA GLN A 83 21.16 -1.46 -0.09
C GLN A 83 21.43 -2.28 -1.31
N ALA A 84 21.95 -1.64 -2.33
CA ALA A 84 22.29 -2.33 -3.57
C ALA A 84 23.70 -2.91 -3.48
N GLY A 85 23.90 -3.99 -4.12
CA GLY A 85 25.22 -4.47 -4.44
C GLY A 85 26.07 -4.90 -3.32
N LYS A 86 25.70 -5.58 -2.48
CA LYS A 86 26.62 -6.02 -1.61
C LYS A 86 26.98 -7.04 -1.39
#